data_78a0a0b3d4e1694d07252e1478047ed2
#
_entry.id   78a0a0b3d4e1694d07252e1478047ed2
#
_cell.length_a   1.000
_cell.length_b   1.000
_cell.length_c   1.000
_cell.angle_alpha   90.00
_cell.angle_beta   90.00
_cell.angle_gamma   90.00
#
_symmetry.space_group_name_H-M   'P 1'
#
loop_
_entity.id
_entity.type
_entity.pdbx_description
1 polymer ?
#
loop_
_entity_poly.entity_id
_entity_poly.type
_entity_poly.pdbx_seq_one_letter_code
_entity_poly.pdbx_strand_id
1 'polypeptide(L)'
;MDINVDRSELEGLRFQCIDGCAYCCLCPPELTGGDREYFRGAHPAAVEEGDGSFQLALQGGSGACALLRDRRCTDYDRRPFHCRAFPLRVHFLDRIQSCANLSCRGINREKGPPLSELLDSVLGAEAASGLAGAAAAARREWGNFIDKAFRRGVPVELQGSRLLLSEVIPRWPSELEAGREEVTELVSETFGLEEASQLPVYVSPAFEWQVFQARQGTLRRFGLGENGELAPSGEWPLRAVPLLEMTSEGKDEFVRYLQLLNRRDPMAGSAALVVRVMHFEEEFEESYLDVLRDCALDLWWRSSLLAFIRNTSVLGAAEIREGIVFCDADFLDMSGIGGML
;
A
#
# COMPACT_ATOMS: atom_id res chain seq x y z
N MET A 1 19.10 12.83 -19.88
CA MET A 1 18.12 11.86 -20.43
C MET A 1 16.80 12.20 -19.79
N ASP A 2 15.81 12.57 -20.57
CA ASP A 2 14.47 12.77 -20.01
C ASP A 2 13.90 11.40 -19.63
N ILE A 3 13.71 11.20 -18.33
CA ILE A 3 13.09 9.97 -17.80
C ILE A 3 11.59 10.14 -17.99
N ASN A 4 11.01 9.36 -18.90
CA ASN A 4 9.55 9.36 -19.08
C ASN A 4 8.90 8.56 -17.96
N VAL A 5 8.19 9.26 -17.08
CA VAL A 5 7.42 8.68 -15.96
C VAL A 5 5.94 8.82 -16.28
N ASP A 6 5.20 7.73 -16.20
CA ASP A 6 3.73 7.75 -16.26
C ASP A 6 3.19 8.43 -15.00
N ARG A 7 2.48 9.53 -15.18
CA ARG A 7 1.91 10.41 -14.13
C ARG A 7 0.39 10.40 -14.14
N SER A 8 -0.23 9.56 -14.95
CA SER A 8 -1.68 9.58 -15.17
C SER A 8 -2.49 9.44 -13.88
N GLU A 9 -1.98 8.68 -12.91
CA GLU A 9 -2.63 8.52 -11.60
C GLU A 9 -2.63 9.81 -10.76
N LEU A 10 -1.68 10.70 -10.98
CA LEU A 10 -1.53 11.93 -10.18
C LEU A 10 -2.43 13.07 -10.66
N GLU A 11 -3.10 12.89 -11.81
CA GLU A 11 -3.94 13.94 -12.39
C GLU A 11 -5.10 14.33 -11.47
N GLY A 12 -5.20 15.63 -11.20
CA GLY A 12 -6.22 16.19 -10.32
C GLY A 12 -6.01 15.90 -8.83
N LEU A 13 -4.95 15.18 -8.44
CA LEU A 13 -4.58 14.99 -7.05
C LEU A 13 -3.70 16.14 -6.55
N ARG A 14 -3.96 16.53 -5.30
CA ARG A 14 -3.23 17.55 -4.55
C ARG A 14 -2.76 16.97 -3.24
N PHE A 15 -1.73 17.56 -2.67
CA PHE A 15 -1.18 17.11 -1.40
C PHE A 15 -0.95 18.27 -0.45
N GLN A 16 -1.45 18.11 0.76
CA GLN A 16 -1.15 18.99 1.88
C GLN A 16 -0.91 18.13 3.12
N CYS A 17 0.31 18.20 3.67
CA CYS A 17 0.61 17.53 4.92
C CYS A 17 -0.32 18.04 6.03
N ILE A 18 -0.83 17.15 6.86
CA ILE A 18 -1.76 17.46 7.94
C ILE A 18 -1.01 17.38 9.27
N ASP A 19 -1.03 18.47 10.02
CA ASP A 19 -0.44 18.51 11.36
C ASP A 19 -1.03 17.43 12.27
N GLY A 20 -0.17 16.74 13.02
CA GLY A 20 -0.58 15.69 13.96
C GLY A 20 -0.89 14.32 13.32
N CYS A 21 -0.93 14.19 12.00
CA CYS A 21 -1.13 12.91 11.33
C CYS A 21 0.07 11.97 11.52
N ALA A 22 1.25 12.40 11.10
CA ALA A 22 2.54 11.70 11.21
C ALA A 22 2.54 10.22 10.73
N TYR A 23 1.62 9.84 9.83
CA TYR A 23 1.55 8.47 9.27
C TYR A 23 2.86 8.03 8.63
N CYS A 24 3.49 8.93 7.83
CA CYS A 24 4.77 8.66 7.18
C CYS A 24 5.93 8.39 8.16
N CYS A 25 5.77 8.69 9.45
CA CYS A 25 6.77 8.42 10.48
C CYS A 25 6.62 7.02 11.10
N LEU A 26 5.64 6.22 10.69
CA LEU A 26 5.44 4.84 11.16
C LEU A 26 6.24 3.81 10.37
N CYS A 27 6.82 4.22 9.24
CA CYS A 27 7.69 3.39 8.44
C CYS A 27 9.10 4.03 8.42
N PRO A 28 10.12 3.36 8.95
CA PRO A 28 11.47 3.91 8.97
C PRO A 28 12.01 4.00 7.53
N PRO A 29 12.43 5.19 7.09
CA PRO A 29 12.99 5.31 5.76
C PRO A 29 14.40 4.76 5.70
N GLU A 30 14.73 4.07 4.62
CA GLU A 30 16.11 3.77 4.27
C GLU A 30 16.87 5.08 3.97
N LEU A 31 18.11 5.15 4.43
CA LEU A 31 19.00 6.28 4.23
C LEU A 31 19.94 6.03 3.07
N THR A 32 19.81 6.78 2.00
CA THR A 32 20.62 6.64 0.79
C THR A 32 21.56 7.83 0.58
N GLY A 33 22.70 7.61 -0.05
CA GLY A 33 23.61 8.68 -0.47
C GLY A 33 23.92 9.72 0.61
N GLY A 34 23.67 10.99 0.30
CA GLY A 34 23.93 12.12 1.20
C GLY A 34 23.08 12.14 2.47
N ASP A 35 21.88 11.50 2.46
CA ASP A 35 21.06 11.36 3.66
C ASP A 35 21.79 10.54 4.73
N ARG A 36 22.44 9.44 4.33
CA ARG A 36 23.21 8.60 5.24
C ARG A 36 24.33 9.38 5.94
N GLU A 37 25.09 10.17 5.19
CA GLU A 37 26.19 10.96 5.78
C GLU A 37 25.65 12.01 6.74
N TYR A 38 24.60 12.72 6.36
CA TYR A 38 23.98 13.74 7.19
C TYR A 38 23.44 13.15 8.51
N PHE A 39 22.59 12.12 8.45
CA PHE A 39 21.96 11.59 9.65
C PHE A 39 22.93 10.87 10.59
N ARG A 40 23.96 10.23 10.07
CA ARG A 40 25.06 9.67 10.91
C ARG A 40 25.84 10.76 11.64
N GLY A 41 26.00 11.94 11.04
CA GLY A 41 26.67 13.07 11.67
C GLY A 41 25.77 13.85 12.62
N ALA A 42 24.55 14.16 12.23
CA ALA A 42 23.63 15.02 12.98
C ALA A 42 22.83 14.25 14.04
N HIS A 43 22.42 13.01 13.75
CA HIS A 43 21.53 12.19 14.58
C HIS A 43 22.04 10.74 14.73
N PRO A 44 23.28 10.51 15.19
CA PRO A 44 23.87 9.15 15.22
C PRO A 44 23.04 8.15 16.02
N ALA A 45 22.36 8.59 17.08
CA ALA A 45 21.50 7.73 17.91
C ALA A 45 20.15 7.37 17.24
N ALA A 46 19.80 8.02 16.14
CA ALA A 46 18.58 7.76 15.39
C ALA A 46 18.84 6.93 14.11
N VAL A 47 20.06 6.45 13.90
CA VAL A 47 20.43 5.65 12.74
C VAL A 47 20.71 4.21 13.17
N GLU A 48 20.05 3.27 12.53
CA GLU A 48 20.31 1.84 12.64
C GLU A 48 21.01 1.31 11.40
N GLU A 49 21.96 0.41 11.60
CA GLU A 49 22.65 -0.32 10.53
C GLU A 49 22.26 -1.80 10.61
N GLY A 50 21.74 -2.34 9.52
CA GLY A 50 21.39 -3.75 9.39
C GLY A 50 21.58 -4.25 7.98
N ASP A 51 22.18 -5.44 7.81
CA ASP A 51 22.37 -6.13 6.52
C ASP A 51 22.96 -5.26 5.39
N GLY A 52 23.84 -4.31 5.76
CA GLY A 52 24.46 -3.39 4.80
C GLY A 52 23.60 -2.19 4.38
N SER A 53 22.41 -2.07 4.92
CA SER A 53 21.52 -0.91 4.77
C SER A 53 21.55 -0.01 6.00
N PHE A 54 21.15 1.24 5.85
CA PHE A 54 21.02 2.22 6.91
C PHE A 54 19.60 2.74 6.92
N GLN A 55 18.98 2.83 8.07
CA GLN A 55 17.61 3.35 8.23
C GLN A 55 17.51 4.23 9.49
N LEU A 56 16.47 5.05 9.56
CA LEU A 56 16.14 5.71 10.81
C LEU A 56 15.51 4.70 11.79
N ALA A 57 15.97 4.74 13.03
CA ALA A 57 15.45 3.91 14.10
C ALA A 57 13.98 4.19 14.41
N LEU A 58 13.30 3.20 14.97
CA LEU A 58 11.97 3.36 15.55
C LEU A 58 12.06 3.55 17.07
N GLN A 59 11.24 4.42 17.64
CA GLN A 59 11.11 4.57 19.08
C GLN A 59 10.63 3.26 19.72
N GLY A 60 11.31 2.78 20.73
CA GLY A 60 10.99 1.50 21.36
C GLY A 60 11.11 0.28 20.43
N GLY A 61 11.70 0.43 19.26
CA GLY A 61 11.89 -0.64 18.26
C GLY A 61 10.65 -0.95 17.40
N SER A 62 9.48 -0.41 17.73
CA SER A 62 8.22 -0.68 17.02
C SER A 62 7.27 0.52 16.94
N GLY A 63 7.69 1.66 17.46
CA GLY A 63 6.91 2.89 17.45
C GLY A 63 7.16 3.74 16.21
N ALA A 64 7.08 5.04 16.38
CA ALA A 64 7.36 6.00 15.31
C ALA A 64 8.86 6.22 15.11
N CYS A 65 9.21 6.85 14.00
CA CYS A 65 10.57 7.30 13.71
C CYS A 65 11.21 8.01 14.91
N ALA A 66 12.48 7.72 15.20
CA ALA A 66 13.23 8.31 16.32
C ALA A 66 13.30 9.84 16.29
N LEU A 67 13.06 10.47 15.14
CA LEU A 67 13.01 11.93 14.98
C LEU A 67 11.61 12.53 15.17
N LEU A 68 10.60 11.73 15.46
CA LEU A 68 9.25 12.24 15.74
C LEU A 68 9.16 12.65 17.21
N ARG A 69 8.58 13.82 17.49
CA ARG A 69 8.22 14.30 18.84
C ARG A 69 6.92 15.07 18.76
N ASP A 70 5.97 14.74 19.62
CA ASP A 70 4.66 15.40 19.65
C ASP A 70 4.00 15.48 18.26
N ARG A 71 4.02 14.36 17.53
CA ARG A 71 3.50 14.22 16.15
C ARG A 71 4.16 15.15 15.12
N ARG A 72 5.36 15.65 15.38
CA ARG A 72 6.13 16.50 14.46
C ARG A 72 7.54 15.96 14.25
N CYS A 73 7.99 15.99 13.02
CA CYS A 73 9.38 15.66 12.70
C CYS A 73 10.30 16.77 13.22
N THR A 74 11.28 16.42 14.05
CA THR A 74 12.27 17.39 14.61
C THR A 74 13.25 17.90 13.57
N ASP A 75 13.41 17.20 12.44
CA ASP A 75 14.29 17.57 11.32
C ASP A 75 13.50 17.64 10.00
N TYR A 76 12.37 18.40 10.02
CA TYR A 76 11.43 18.43 8.90
C TYR A 76 12.06 18.93 7.61
N ASP A 77 12.91 19.93 7.66
CA ASP A 77 13.52 20.55 6.47
C ASP A 77 14.61 19.67 5.83
N ARG A 78 15.17 18.77 6.62
CA ARG A 78 16.24 17.84 6.20
C ARG A 78 15.79 16.39 6.13
N ARG A 79 14.48 16.17 6.03
CA ARG A 79 13.93 14.81 5.93
C ARG A 79 14.65 13.98 4.85
N PRO A 80 14.86 12.66 5.11
CA PRO A 80 15.41 11.76 4.10
C PRO A 80 14.61 11.78 2.80
N PHE A 81 15.24 11.34 1.71
CA PHE A 81 14.63 11.29 0.40
C PHE A 81 13.23 10.61 0.43
N HIS A 82 13.12 9.41 1.00
CA HIS A 82 11.85 8.68 1.08
C HIS A 82 10.76 9.44 1.86
N CYS A 83 11.13 10.16 2.91
CA CYS A 83 10.17 11.01 3.64
C CYS A 83 9.72 12.22 2.82
N ARG A 84 10.60 12.77 1.98
CA ARG A 84 10.27 13.90 1.08
C ARG A 84 9.45 13.43 -0.11
N ALA A 85 9.69 12.21 -0.58
CA ALA A 85 8.94 11.61 -1.67
C ALA A 85 7.50 11.22 -1.26
N PHE A 86 7.28 10.84 0.01
CA PHE A 86 5.94 10.47 0.48
C PHE A 86 4.94 11.65 0.29
N PRO A 87 3.73 11.41 -0.22
CA PRO A 87 3.06 10.11 -0.42
C PRO A 87 3.19 9.50 -1.83
N LEU A 88 4.24 9.81 -2.56
CA LEU A 88 4.49 9.20 -3.85
C LEU A 88 5.23 7.86 -3.72
N ARG A 89 4.92 6.93 -4.62
CA ARG A 89 5.68 5.72 -4.89
C ARG A 89 6.02 5.68 -6.37
N VAL A 90 7.24 5.28 -6.70
CA VAL A 90 7.67 5.11 -8.09
C VAL A 90 7.98 3.64 -8.32
N HIS A 91 7.20 3.01 -9.19
CA HIS A 91 7.34 1.59 -9.54
C HIS A 91 8.00 1.44 -10.90
N PHE A 92 8.77 0.36 -11.02
CA PHE A 92 9.50 -0.01 -12.21
C PHE A 92 9.11 -1.41 -12.64
N LEU A 93 8.54 -1.56 -13.82
CA LEU A 93 8.26 -2.84 -14.46
C LEU A 93 8.72 -2.76 -15.92
N ASP A 94 7.81 -2.68 -16.87
CA ASP A 94 8.08 -2.37 -18.28
C ASP A 94 8.20 -0.86 -18.51
N ARG A 95 7.60 -0.06 -17.66
CA ARG A 95 7.61 1.41 -17.63
C ARG A 95 8.05 1.92 -16.25
N ILE A 96 8.14 3.21 -16.13
CA ILE A 96 8.26 3.90 -14.84
C ILE A 96 6.88 4.50 -14.53
N GLN A 97 6.26 4.08 -13.44
CA GLN A 97 4.94 4.56 -13.04
C GLN A 97 5.03 5.25 -11.69
N SER A 98 4.44 6.44 -11.59
CA SER A 98 4.26 7.13 -10.31
C SER A 98 2.84 6.90 -9.80
N CYS A 99 2.74 6.39 -8.57
CA CYS A 99 1.50 6.13 -7.87
C CYS A 99 1.37 7.02 -6.63
N ALA A 100 0.15 7.35 -6.25
CA ALA A 100 -0.16 8.05 -5.03
C ALA A 100 -0.51 7.06 -3.92
N ASN A 101 0.14 7.12 -2.75
CA ASN A 101 -0.21 6.32 -1.60
C ASN A 101 -1.47 6.90 -0.93
N LEU A 102 -2.64 6.33 -1.25
CA LEU A 102 -3.94 6.80 -0.78
C LEU A 102 -4.19 6.50 0.72
N SER A 103 -3.30 5.78 1.38
CA SER A 103 -3.30 5.71 2.86
C SER A 103 -2.91 7.06 3.49
N CYS A 104 -2.33 7.97 2.73
CA CYS A 104 -2.02 9.33 3.17
C CYS A 104 -3.26 10.22 3.18
N ARG A 105 -3.70 10.64 4.36
CA ARG A 105 -4.84 11.55 4.52
C ARG A 105 -4.61 12.96 3.97
N GLY A 106 -3.37 13.33 3.67
CA GLY A 106 -3.02 14.60 3.05
C GLY A 106 -3.34 14.69 1.56
N ILE A 107 -3.61 13.56 0.90
CA ILE A 107 -4.03 13.53 -0.51
C ILE A 107 -5.49 13.95 -0.62
N ASN A 108 -5.76 14.89 -1.51
CA ASN A 108 -7.10 15.43 -1.74
C ASN A 108 -7.20 16.01 -3.17
N ARG A 109 -8.32 16.68 -3.51
CA ARG A 109 -8.52 17.32 -4.83
C ARG A 109 -8.60 18.85 -4.76
N GLU A 110 -8.54 19.43 -3.57
CA GLU A 110 -8.89 20.84 -3.37
C GLU A 110 -7.73 21.67 -2.80
N LYS A 111 -6.95 21.09 -1.88
CA LYS A 111 -5.98 21.82 -1.06
C LYS A 111 -4.54 21.41 -1.33
N GLY A 112 -3.64 22.38 -1.26
CA GLY A 112 -2.21 22.18 -1.47
C GLY A 112 -1.79 22.23 -2.95
N PRO A 113 -0.50 22.07 -3.24
CA PRO A 113 0.02 21.98 -4.60
C PRO A 113 -0.42 20.70 -5.30
N PRO A 114 -0.44 20.67 -6.64
CA PRO A 114 -0.60 19.43 -7.40
C PRO A 114 0.43 18.37 -7.00
N LEU A 115 0.01 17.13 -6.91
CA LEU A 115 0.91 16.03 -6.52
C LEU A 115 2.02 15.79 -7.57
N SER A 116 1.77 16.15 -8.81
CA SER A 116 2.78 16.14 -9.89
C SER A 116 3.95 17.10 -9.64
N GLU A 117 3.73 18.25 -8.98
CA GLU A 117 4.82 19.17 -8.60
C GLU A 117 5.74 18.56 -7.53
N LEU A 118 5.17 17.76 -6.59
CA LEU A 118 5.97 17.02 -5.64
C LEU A 118 6.86 16.00 -6.37
N LEU A 119 6.32 15.29 -7.35
CA LEU A 119 7.08 14.34 -8.17
C LEU A 119 8.26 15.06 -8.87
N ASP A 120 8.03 16.22 -9.47
CA ASP A 120 9.09 16.98 -10.13
C ASP A 120 10.22 17.38 -9.15
N SER A 121 9.85 17.75 -7.92
CA SER A 121 10.82 18.08 -6.88
C SER A 121 11.64 16.87 -6.42
N VAL A 122 11.02 15.68 -6.39
CA VAL A 122 11.63 14.40 -5.99
C VAL A 122 12.54 13.86 -7.09
N LEU A 123 12.15 14.00 -8.36
CA LEU A 123 12.90 13.53 -9.54
C LEU A 123 14.08 14.42 -9.95
N GLY A 124 14.46 15.43 -9.15
CA GLY A 124 15.61 16.30 -9.44
C GLY A 124 16.89 15.55 -9.81
N ALA A 125 17.90 16.26 -10.34
CA ALA A 125 19.04 15.69 -11.07
C ALA A 125 19.82 14.55 -10.37
N GLU A 126 19.88 14.52 -9.03
CA GLU A 126 20.57 13.48 -8.26
C GLU A 126 19.77 12.16 -8.22
N ALA A 127 18.43 12.24 -8.16
CA ALA A 127 17.56 11.07 -8.18
C ALA A 127 17.51 10.44 -9.58
N ALA A 128 17.60 11.24 -10.64
CA ALA A 128 17.43 10.79 -12.02
C ALA A 128 18.43 9.68 -12.43
N SER A 129 19.68 9.72 -11.95
CA SER A 129 20.68 8.70 -12.30
C SER A 129 20.40 7.35 -11.63
N GLY A 130 19.98 7.35 -10.36
CA GLY A 130 19.57 6.15 -9.62
C GLY A 130 18.31 5.51 -10.20
N LEU A 131 17.32 6.34 -10.53
CA LEU A 131 16.06 5.92 -11.17
C LEU A 131 16.30 5.21 -12.51
N ALA A 132 17.17 5.74 -13.35
CA ALA A 132 17.49 5.13 -14.65
C ALA A 132 18.11 3.73 -14.48
N GLY A 133 18.99 3.56 -13.49
CA GLY A 133 19.61 2.27 -13.16
C GLY A 133 18.59 1.26 -12.64
N ALA A 134 17.76 1.68 -11.69
CA ALA A 134 16.68 0.84 -11.12
C ALA A 134 15.67 0.42 -12.19
N ALA A 135 15.21 1.36 -13.03
CA ALA A 135 14.31 1.07 -14.13
C ALA A 135 14.91 0.10 -15.16
N ALA A 136 16.20 0.24 -15.47
CA ALA A 136 16.89 -0.68 -16.38
C ALA A 136 17.01 -2.09 -15.77
N ALA A 137 17.25 -2.21 -14.47
CA ALA A 137 17.29 -3.48 -13.77
C ALA A 137 15.92 -4.17 -13.75
N ALA A 138 14.86 -3.45 -13.39
CA ALA A 138 13.50 -3.94 -13.36
C ALA A 138 13.01 -4.40 -14.74
N ARG A 139 13.26 -3.61 -15.79
CA ARG A 139 12.94 -4.03 -17.19
C ARG A 139 13.65 -5.31 -17.59
N ARG A 140 14.93 -5.49 -17.20
CA ARG A 140 15.64 -6.75 -17.48
C ARG A 140 15.01 -7.92 -16.72
N GLU A 141 14.64 -7.73 -15.46
CA GLU A 141 13.98 -8.78 -14.67
C GLU A 141 12.62 -9.14 -15.28
N TRP A 142 11.82 -8.16 -15.65
CA TRP A 142 10.54 -8.35 -16.30
C TRP A 142 10.69 -9.05 -17.65
N GLY A 143 11.63 -8.63 -18.50
CA GLY A 143 11.93 -9.29 -19.77
C GLY A 143 12.38 -10.75 -19.58
N ASN A 144 13.24 -11.02 -18.61
CA ASN A 144 13.67 -12.38 -18.27
C ASN A 144 12.49 -13.26 -17.79
N PHE A 145 11.56 -12.68 -17.04
CA PHE A 145 10.34 -13.37 -16.62
C PHE A 145 9.48 -13.73 -17.83
N ILE A 146 9.18 -12.78 -18.72
CA ILE A 146 8.40 -13.00 -19.94
C ILE A 146 9.04 -14.09 -20.81
N ASP A 147 10.35 -14.01 -21.06
CA ASP A 147 11.08 -15.00 -21.85
C ASP A 147 11.01 -16.41 -21.24
N LYS A 148 11.07 -16.50 -19.91
CA LYS A 148 10.98 -17.78 -19.20
C LYS A 148 9.56 -18.33 -19.24
N ALA A 149 8.56 -17.48 -19.02
CA ALA A 149 7.15 -17.85 -19.09
C ALA A 149 6.79 -18.36 -20.49
N PHE A 150 7.20 -17.64 -21.54
CA PHE A 150 7.00 -18.07 -22.93
C PHE A 150 7.61 -19.46 -23.22
N ARG A 151 8.86 -19.72 -22.77
CA ARG A 151 9.50 -21.04 -22.92
C ARG A 151 8.79 -22.15 -22.15
N ARG A 152 7.99 -21.83 -21.16
CA ARG A 152 7.18 -22.78 -20.39
C ARG A 152 5.74 -22.91 -20.91
N GLY A 153 5.39 -22.17 -21.97
CA GLY A 153 4.06 -22.19 -22.56
C GLY A 153 3.03 -21.31 -21.85
N VAL A 154 3.49 -20.41 -20.96
CA VAL A 154 2.65 -19.45 -20.25
C VAL A 154 2.76 -18.08 -20.92
N PRO A 155 1.78 -17.65 -21.74
CA PRO A 155 1.80 -16.33 -22.36
C PRO A 155 1.59 -15.24 -21.29
N VAL A 156 2.28 -14.11 -21.45
CA VAL A 156 2.15 -12.95 -20.58
C VAL A 156 1.64 -11.77 -21.40
N GLU A 157 0.33 -11.55 -21.38
CA GLU A 157 -0.35 -10.49 -22.13
C GLU A 157 -0.92 -9.43 -21.17
N LEU A 158 -0.04 -8.67 -20.50
CA LEU A 158 -0.44 -7.71 -19.45
C LEU A 158 -1.54 -6.73 -19.89
N GLN A 159 -1.48 -6.20 -21.10
CA GLN A 159 -2.48 -5.25 -21.59
C GLN A 159 -3.82 -5.94 -21.87
N GLY A 160 -3.80 -7.18 -22.39
CA GLY A 160 -4.99 -8.00 -22.57
C GLY A 160 -5.67 -8.30 -21.24
N SER A 161 -4.90 -8.75 -20.23
CA SER A 161 -5.40 -9.02 -18.88
C SER A 161 -6.00 -7.77 -18.23
N ARG A 162 -5.36 -6.61 -18.35
CA ARG A 162 -5.88 -5.33 -17.85
C ARG A 162 -7.20 -4.93 -18.52
N LEU A 163 -7.32 -5.13 -19.81
CA LEU A 163 -8.54 -4.82 -20.55
C LEU A 163 -9.69 -5.73 -20.11
N LEU A 164 -9.44 -7.05 -20.07
CA LEU A 164 -10.42 -8.04 -19.59
C LEU A 164 -10.92 -7.69 -18.19
N LEU A 165 -10.01 -7.41 -17.26
CA LEU A 165 -10.37 -7.06 -15.89
C LEU A 165 -11.14 -5.73 -15.79
N SER A 166 -10.85 -4.78 -16.65
CA SER A 166 -11.63 -3.53 -16.72
C SER A 166 -13.12 -3.78 -17.06
N GLU A 167 -13.42 -4.86 -17.77
CA GLU A 167 -14.79 -5.25 -18.12
C GLU A 167 -15.49 -6.07 -17.01
N VAL A 168 -14.74 -6.84 -16.22
CA VAL A 168 -15.33 -7.72 -15.20
C VAL A 168 -15.41 -7.07 -13.82
N ILE A 169 -14.46 -6.23 -13.44
CA ILE A 169 -14.44 -5.52 -12.13
C ILE A 169 -15.79 -4.84 -11.77
N PRO A 170 -16.53 -4.21 -12.69
CA PRO A 170 -17.81 -3.60 -12.35
C PRO A 170 -18.88 -4.57 -11.80
N ARG A 171 -18.73 -5.87 -12.02
CA ARG A 171 -19.67 -6.92 -11.53
C ARG A 171 -19.28 -7.42 -10.15
N TRP A 172 -18.00 -7.29 -9.75
CA TRP A 172 -17.47 -7.87 -8.51
C TRP A 172 -18.21 -7.49 -7.24
N PRO A 173 -18.65 -6.24 -7.02
CA PRO A 173 -19.39 -5.93 -5.80
C PRO A 173 -20.63 -6.82 -5.61
N SER A 174 -21.37 -7.09 -6.68
CA SER A 174 -22.58 -7.92 -6.62
C SER A 174 -22.24 -9.42 -6.54
N GLU A 175 -21.18 -9.88 -7.20
CA GLU A 175 -20.70 -11.25 -7.14
C GLU A 175 -20.15 -11.59 -5.74
N LEU A 176 -19.35 -10.69 -5.16
CA LEU A 176 -18.83 -10.85 -3.80
C LEU A 176 -19.95 -10.86 -2.75
N GLU A 177 -20.93 -9.97 -2.88
CA GLU A 177 -22.09 -9.96 -1.97
C GLU A 177 -22.93 -11.24 -2.06
N ALA A 178 -23.05 -11.82 -3.25
CA ALA A 178 -23.76 -13.10 -3.43
C ALA A 178 -23.02 -14.27 -2.75
N GLY A 179 -21.67 -14.25 -2.73
CA GLY A 179 -20.83 -15.25 -2.06
C GLY A 179 -20.43 -14.90 -0.62
N ARG A 180 -21.13 -13.98 0.04
CA ARG A 180 -20.75 -13.40 1.35
C ARG A 180 -20.46 -14.44 2.43
N GLU A 181 -21.23 -15.52 2.51
CA GLU A 181 -21.03 -16.56 3.52
C GLU A 181 -19.71 -17.29 3.32
N GLU A 182 -19.38 -17.64 2.07
CA GLU A 182 -18.11 -18.31 1.73
C GLU A 182 -16.91 -17.39 2.00
N VAL A 183 -17.03 -16.12 1.66
CA VAL A 183 -15.98 -15.12 1.94
C VAL A 183 -15.78 -14.92 3.44
N THR A 184 -16.86 -14.89 4.22
CA THR A 184 -16.79 -14.79 5.69
C THR A 184 -16.05 -15.97 6.30
N GLU A 185 -16.29 -17.18 5.79
CA GLU A 185 -15.60 -18.39 6.22
C GLU A 185 -14.11 -18.33 5.87
N LEU A 186 -13.78 -17.99 4.63
CA LEU A 186 -12.40 -17.81 4.14
C LEU A 186 -11.62 -16.80 4.97
N VAL A 187 -12.17 -15.61 5.22
CA VAL A 187 -11.55 -14.58 6.07
C VAL A 187 -11.33 -15.10 7.48
N SER A 188 -12.33 -15.79 8.05
CA SER A 188 -12.23 -16.35 9.40
C SER A 188 -11.14 -17.43 9.50
N GLU A 189 -10.96 -18.25 8.48
CA GLU A 189 -9.89 -19.23 8.39
C GLU A 189 -8.52 -18.56 8.22
N THR A 190 -8.39 -17.60 7.31
CA THR A 190 -7.12 -16.92 7.02
C THR A 190 -6.57 -16.18 8.24
N PHE A 191 -7.43 -15.47 8.99
CA PHE A 191 -7.02 -14.75 10.20
C PHE A 191 -7.15 -15.59 11.49
N GLY A 192 -7.77 -16.76 11.42
CA GLY A 192 -7.94 -17.70 12.53
C GLY A 192 -6.74 -18.63 12.75
N LEU A 193 -5.76 -18.64 11.85
CA LEU A 193 -4.54 -19.43 11.95
C LEU A 193 -3.78 -19.13 13.26
N GLU A 194 -3.07 -20.13 13.78
CA GLU A 194 -2.46 -20.13 15.13
C GLU A 194 -1.45 -19.01 15.39
N GLU A 195 -0.89 -18.42 14.35
CA GLU A 195 0.04 -17.29 14.46
C GLU A 195 -0.69 -15.95 14.51
N ALA A 196 -0.22 -15.07 15.40
CA ALA A 196 -0.77 -13.73 15.50
C ALA A 196 -0.48 -12.95 14.22
N SER A 197 -1.49 -12.62 13.45
CA SER A 197 -1.36 -11.69 12.33
C SER A 197 -1.69 -10.27 12.78
N GLN A 198 -0.79 -9.35 12.42
CA GLN A 198 -0.96 -7.93 12.67
C GLN A 198 -1.23 -7.24 11.35
N LEU A 199 -2.35 -6.52 11.31
CA LEU A 199 -2.64 -5.65 10.18
C LEU A 199 -1.78 -4.37 10.26
N PRO A 200 -1.55 -3.71 9.14
CA PRO A 200 -0.88 -2.42 9.11
C PRO A 200 -1.52 -1.37 10.01
N VAL A 201 -0.79 -0.31 10.27
CA VAL A 201 -1.33 0.78 11.09
C VAL A 201 -2.37 1.56 10.29
N TYR A 202 -3.57 1.61 10.81
CA TYR A 202 -4.63 2.48 10.30
C TYR A 202 -4.59 3.83 11.04
N VAL A 203 -4.64 4.91 10.28
CA VAL A 203 -4.78 6.26 10.84
C VAL A 203 -6.21 6.71 10.71
N SER A 204 -6.90 6.93 11.84
CA SER A 204 -8.30 7.35 11.85
C SER A 204 -8.48 8.79 11.32
N PRO A 205 -9.73 9.24 11.03
CA PRO A 205 -10.00 10.63 10.70
C PRO A 205 -9.62 11.63 11.81
N ALA A 206 -9.51 11.17 13.05
CA ALA A 206 -9.01 11.96 14.21
C ALA A 206 -7.49 11.86 14.38
N PHE A 207 -6.78 11.27 13.40
CA PHE A 207 -5.33 11.03 13.39
C PHE A 207 -4.83 10.11 14.50
N GLU A 208 -5.71 9.29 15.08
CA GLU A 208 -5.30 8.22 15.97
C GLU A 208 -4.67 7.09 15.17
N TRP A 209 -3.56 6.57 15.65
CA TRP A 209 -2.92 5.39 15.10
C TRP A 209 -3.50 4.13 15.73
N GLN A 210 -4.06 3.27 14.94
CA GLN A 210 -4.73 2.05 15.38
C GLN A 210 -4.06 0.82 14.76
N VAL A 211 -3.80 -0.17 15.59
CA VAL A 211 -3.26 -1.48 15.20
C VAL A 211 -4.33 -2.53 15.47
N PHE A 212 -4.49 -3.44 14.53
CA PHE A 212 -5.39 -4.58 14.65
C PHE A 212 -4.58 -5.86 14.65
N GLN A 213 -4.84 -6.74 15.61
CA GLN A 213 -4.20 -8.05 15.71
C GLN A 213 -5.27 -9.13 15.77
N ALA A 214 -5.16 -10.11 14.87
CA ALA A 214 -5.98 -11.31 14.91
C ALA A 214 -5.18 -12.46 15.54
N ARG A 215 -5.73 -13.11 16.54
CA ARG A 215 -5.12 -14.26 17.20
C ARG A 215 -6.20 -15.20 17.73
N GLN A 216 -6.12 -16.49 17.37
CA GLN A 216 -7.01 -17.53 17.85
C GLN A 216 -8.51 -17.16 17.73
N GLY A 217 -8.90 -16.67 16.57
CA GLY A 217 -10.29 -16.28 16.28
C GLY A 217 -10.78 -15.02 17.00
N THR A 218 -9.86 -14.25 17.62
CA THR A 218 -10.16 -12.99 18.28
C THR A 218 -9.44 -11.85 17.60
N LEU A 219 -10.17 -10.80 17.28
CA LEU A 219 -9.64 -9.55 16.76
C LEU A 219 -9.52 -8.52 17.89
N ARG A 220 -8.35 -7.95 18.06
CA ARG A 220 -8.04 -6.90 19.04
C ARG A 220 -7.63 -5.62 18.36
N ARG A 221 -8.16 -4.50 18.84
CA ARG A 221 -7.73 -3.17 18.43
C ARG A 221 -6.93 -2.51 19.55
N PHE A 222 -5.83 -1.87 19.13
CA PHE A 222 -4.97 -1.11 20.03
C PHE A 222 -4.78 0.30 19.48
N GLY A 223 -4.68 1.29 20.38
CA GLY A 223 -4.07 2.56 20.08
C GLY A 223 -2.55 2.42 20.11
N LEU A 224 -1.85 2.98 19.12
CA LEU A 224 -0.39 2.97 19.04
C LEU A 224 0.18 4.31 19.51
N GLY A 225 1.04 4.29 20.53
CA GLY A 225 1.82 5.43 20.99
C GLY A 225 3.06 5.67 20.12
N GLU A 226 3.64 6.88 20.21
CA GLU A 226 4.87 7.22 19.47
C GLU A 226 6.06 6.29 19.81
N ASN A 227 6.14 5.86 21.06
CA ASN A 227 7.17 4.93 21.56
C ASN A 227 6.90 3.45 21.30
N GLY A 228 5.83 3.11 20.56
CA GLY A 228 5.45 1.73 20.25
C GLY A 228 4.55 1.06 21.29
N GLU A 229 4.14 1.78 22.34
CA GLU A 229 3.20 1.24 23.32
C GLU A 229 1.84 0.98 22.70
N LEU A 230 1.28 -0.20 22.96
CA LEU A 230 -0.04 -0.62 22.53
C LEU A 230 -1.04 -0.51 23.67
N ALA A 231 -1.99 0.41 23.56
CA ALA A 231 -3.10 0.58 24.50
C ALA A 231 -4.35 -0.16 24.00
N PRO A 232 -4.85 -1.21 24.67
CA PRO A 232 -6.05 -1.93 24.24
C PRO A 232 -7.25 -0.98 24.14
N SER A 233 -7.99 -1.07 23.03
CA SER A 233 -9.14 -0.20 22.76
C SER A 233 -10.39 -0.92 22.27
N GLY A 234 -10.32 -2.25 22.05
CA GLY A 234 -11.46 -3.10 21.70
C GLY A 234 -11.06 -4.54 21.42
N GLU A 235 -12.02 -5.44 21.61
CA GLU A 235 -11.85 -6.87 21.36
C GLU A 235 -13.18 -7.46 20.88
N TRP A 236 -13.12 -8.29 19.82
CA TRP A 236 -14.28 -8.94 19.23
C TRP A 236 -13.92 -10.35 18.75
N PRO A 237 -14.85 -11.33 18.82
CA PRO A 237 -14.68 -12.56 18.06
C PRO A 237 -14.57 -12.22 16.56
N LEU A 238 -13.59 -12.77 15.87
CA LEU A 238 -13.38 -12.47 14.45
C LEU A 238 -14.62 -12.76 13.60
N ARG A 239 -15.30 -13.86 13.89
CA ARG A 239 -16.57 -14.26 13.25
C ARG A 239 -17.76 -13.31 13.51
N ALA A 240 -17.63 -12.39 14.47
CA ALA A 240 -18.65 -11.38 14.74
C ALA A 240 -18.49 -10.12 13.89
N VAL A 241 -17.38 -9.98 13.16
CA VAL A 241 -17.17 -8.89 12.20
C VAL A 241 -17.88 -9.26 10.90
N PRO A 242 -19.04 -8.67 10.60
CA PRO A 242 -19.79 -9.03 9.40
C PRO A 242 -19.14 -8.42 8.16
N LEU A 243 -19.28 -9.08 7.02
CA LEU A 243 -19.12 -8.42 5.73
C LEU A 243 -20.40 -7.63 5.43
N LEU A 244 -20.30 -6.32 5.33
CA LEU A 244 -21.44 -5.42 5.18
C LEU A 244 -21.81 -5.23 3.71
N GLU A 245 -23.08 -4.98 3.45
CA GLU A 245 -23.58 -4.64 2.11
C GLU A 245 -23.11 -3.26 1.70
N MET A 246 -22.82 -3.11 0.40
CA MET A 246 -22.44 -1.84 -0.19
C MET A 246 -23.66 -1.11 -0.74
N THR A 247 -23.79 0.20 -0.44
CA THR A 247 -24.74 1.05 -1.15
C THR A 247 -24.32 1.24 -2.61
N SER A 248 -25.15 1.84 -3.44
CA SER A 248 -24.81 2.19 -4.84
C SER A 248 -23.52 3.01 -4.91
N GLU A 249 -23.40 4.04 -4.08
CA GLU A 249 -22.22 4.91 -4.01
C GLU A 249 -20.99 4.16 -3.46
N GLY A 250 -21.22 3.22 -2.55
CA GLY A 250 -20.17 2.33 -2.05
C GLY A 250 -19.62 1.43 -3.15
N LYS A 251 -20.49 0.82 -3.96
CA LYS A 251 -20.11 0.00 -5.13
C LYS A 251 -19.34 0.81 -6.17
N ASP A 252 -19.78 2.02 -6.45
CA ASP A 252 -19.11 2.90 -7.40
C ASP A 252 -17.68 3.27 -6.93
N GLU A 253 -17.51 3.58 -5.64
CA GLU A 253 -16.20 3.90 -5.08
C GLU A 253 -15.28 2.66 -5.06
N PHE A 254 -15.82 1.51 -4.70
CA PHE A 254 -15.11 0.23 -4.70
C PHE A 254 -14.60 -0.13 -6.11
N VAL A 255 -15.48 -0.09 -7.10
CA VAL A 255 -15.13 -0.35 -8.51
C VAL A 255 -14.07 0.65 -9.01
N ARG A 256 -14.24 1.94 -8.71
CA ARG A 256 -13.28 2.98 -9.09
C ARG A 256 -11.88 2.69 -8.55
N TYR A 257 -11.79 2.25 -7.32
CA TYR A 257 -10.51 1.93 -6.71
C TYR A 257 -9.88 0.65 -7.31
N LEU A 258 -10.66 -0.41 -7.54
CA LEU A 258 -10.16 -1.62 -8.20
C LEU A 258 -9.71 -1.36 -9.64
N GLN A 259 -10.40 -0.47 -10.37
CA GLN A 259 -9.95 0.00 -11.68
C GLN A 259 -8.62 0.77 -11.60
N LEU A 260 -8.36 1.48 -10.48
CA LEU A 260 -7.08 2.11 -10.22
C LEU A 260 -6.00 1.04 -9.99
N LEU A 261 -6.24 0.06 -9.12
CA LEU A 261 -5.31 -1.05 -8.85
C LEU A 261 -4.97 -1.82 -10.13
N ASN A 262 -5.96 -2.12 -10.97
CA ASN A 262 -5.75 -2.81 -12.25
C ASN A 262 -4.76 -2.08 -13.19
N ARG A 263 -4.56 -0.78 -13.03
CA ARG A 263 -3.59 0.00 -13.82
C ARG A 263 -2.22 0.10 -13.18
N ARG A 264 -2.07 -0.27 -11.91
CA ARG A 264 -0.82 -0.19 -11.16
C ARG A 264 0.10 -1.38 -11.48
N ASP A 265 1.35 -1.09 -11.70
CA ASP A 265 2.37 -2.10 -12.02
C ASP A 265 2.66 -3.08 -10.86
N PRO A 266 2.56 -2.73 -9.57
CA PRO A 266 2.65 -3.68 -8.47
C PRO A 266 1.76 -4.92 -8.62
N MET A 267 0.53 -4.74 -9.10
CA MET A 267 -0.40 -5.86 -9.31
C MET A 267 0.14 -6.87 -10.33
N ALA A 268 0.68 -6.36 -11.43
CA ALA A 268 1.30 -7.20 -12.46
C ALA A 268 2.60 -7.86 -11.96
N GLY A 269 3.40 -7.15 -11.17
CA GLY A 269 4.60 -7.67 -10.54
C GLY A 269 4.29 -8.80 -9.57
N SER A 270 3.23 -8.67 -8.77
CA SER A 270 2.77 -9.72 -7.85
C SER A 270 2.26 -10.96 -8.57
N ALA A 271 1.43 -10.78 -9.59
CA ALA A 271 0.96 -11.91 -10.42
C ALA A 271 2.13 -12.67 -11.05
N ALA A 272 3.12 -11.94 -11.58
CA ALA A 272 4.32 -12.55 -12.15
C ALA A 272 5.15 -13.29 -11.08
N LEU A 273 5.18 -12.82 -9.84
CA LEU A 273 5.82 -13.53 -8.73
C LEU A 273 5.07 -14.82 -8.41
N VAL A 274 3.74 -14.81 -8.36
CA VAL A 274 2.91 -16.01 -8.16
C VAL A 274 3.23 -17.05 -9.24
N VAL A 275 3.14 -16.70 -10.51
CA VAL A 275 3.49 -17.59 -11.64
C VAL A 275 4.90 -18.16 -11.49
N ARG A 276 5.88 -17.34 -11.07
CA ARG A 276 7.28 -17.77 -10.86
C ARG A 276 7.41 -18.76 -9.71
N VAL A 277 6.73 -18.53 -8.58
CA VAL A 277 6.75 -19.37 -7.38
C VAL A 277 6.05 -20.70 -7.64
N MET A 278 4.95 -20.67 -8.41
CA MET A 278 4.22 -21.87 -8.87
C MET A 278 4.90 -22.57 -10.05
N HIS A 279 6.19 -22.28 -10.29
CA HIS A 279 7.03 -22.92 -11.32
C HIS A 279 6.47 -22.83 -12.76
N PHE A 280 5.65 -21.80 -13.04
CA PHE A 280 4.96 -21.61 -14.34
C PHE A 280 3.93 -22.70 -14.65
N GLU A 281 3.26 -23.22 -13.62
CA GLU A 281 2.14 -24.16 -13.74
C GLU A 281 0.79 -23.43 -13.81
N GLU A 282 0.75 -22.14 -13.45
CA GLU A 282 -0.42 -21.28 -13.53
C GLU A 282 -0.30 -20.28 -14.69
N GLU A 283 -1.43 -19.91 -15.27
CA GLU A 283 -1.50 -18.87 -16.29
C GLU A 283 -1.37 -17.46 -15.67
N PHE A 284 -0.67 -16.58 -16.39
CA PHE A 284 -0.47 -15.20 -15.89
C PHE A 284 -1.79 -14.45 -15.70
N GLU A 285 -2.76 -14.64 -16.62
CA GLU A 285 -4.06 -13.98 -16.55
C GLU A 285 -4.85 -14.41 -15.32
N GLU A 286 -4.86 -15.71 -15.00
CA GLU A 286 -5.51 -16.25 -13.79
C GLU A 286 -4.85 -15.71 -12.53
N SER A 287 -3.53 -15.79 -12.41
CA SER A 287 -2.79 -15.22 -11.27
C SER A 287 -3.01 -13.71 -11.13
N TYR A 288 -3.15 -12.97 -12.24
CA TYR A 288 -3.43 -11.53 -12.20
C TYR A 288 -4.85 -11.22 -11.73
N LEU A 289 -5.83 -12.03 -12.15
CA LEU A 289 -7.20 -11.97 -11.67
C LEU A 289 -7.27 -12.22 -10.15
N ASP A 290 -6.60 -13.28 -9.68
CA ASP A 290 -6.59 -13.69 -8.28
C ASP A 290 -5.96 -12.62 -7.38
N VAL A 291 -4.83 -12.05 -7.75
CA VAL A 291 -4.18 -10.94 -7.03
C VAL A 291 -5.14 -9.76 -6.85
N LEU A 292 -5.87 -9.36 -7.90
CA LEU A 292 -6.82 -8.27 -7.79
C LEU A 292 -8.08 -8.65 -7.00
N ARG A 293 -8.50 -9.92 -7.05
CA ARG A 293 -9.63 -10.42 -6.28
C ARG A 293 -9.31 -10.46 -4.79
N ASP A 294 -8.10 -10.86 -4.43
CA ASP A 294 -7.62 -10.81 -3.05
C ASP A 294 -7.58 -9.37 -2.51
N CYS A 295 -7.11 -8.41 -3.32
CA CYS A 295 -7.18 -6.99 -2.96
C CYS A 295 -8.63 -6.52 -2.77
N ALA A 296 -9.57 -6.99 -3.60
CA ALA A 296 -10.98 -6.65 -3.49
C ALA A 296 -11.60 -7.20 -2.19
N LEU A 297 -11.28 -8.45 -1.84
CA LEU A 297 -11.73 -9.10 -0.61
C LEU A 297 -11.18 -8.40 0.64
N ASP A 298 -9.88 -8.07 0.64
CA ASP A 298 -9.25 -7.38 1.76
C ASP A 298 -9.81 -5.96 1.93
N LEU A 299 -10.02 -5.22 0.84
CA LEU A 299 -10.68 -3.91 0.89
C LEU A 299 -12.09 -4.00 1.46
N TRP A 300 -12.90 -4.96 1.00
CA TRP A 300 -14.26 -5.14 1.49
C TRP A 300 -14.27 -5.47 2.99
N TRP A 301 -13.42 -6.41 3.40
CA TRP A 301 -13.32 -6.80 4.80
C TRP A 301 -12.84 -5.66 5.71
N ARG A 302 -11.77 -4.95 5.35
CA ARG A 302 -11.28 -3.81 6.15
C ARG A 302 -12.28 -2.66 6.20
N SER A 303 -12.99 -2.39 5.11
CA SER A 303 -14.09 -1.42 5.10
C SER A 303 -15.21 -1.83 6.07
N SER A 304 -15.59 -3.12 6.04
CA SER A 304 -16.61 -3.68 6.93
C SER A 304 -16.18 -3.66 8.39
N LEU A 305 -14.91 -3.98 8.68
CA LEU A 305 -14.34 -3.91 10.02
C LEU A 305 -14.42 -2.48 10.58
N LEU A 306 -13.99 -1.49 9.82
CA LEU A 306 -14.02 -0.09 10.28
C LEU A 306 -15.46 0.42 10.46
N ALA A 307 -16.38 0.04 9.59
CA ALA A 307 -17.79 0.37 9.68
C ALA A 307 -18.44 -0.30 10.91
N PHE A 308 -18.17 -1.58 11.13
CA PHE A 308 -18.63 -2.33 12.31
C PHE A 308 -18.22 -1.67 13.62
N ILE A 309 -16.94 -1.29 13.75
CA ILE A 309 -16.42 -0.61 14.95
C ILE A 309 -17.09 0.75 15.18
N ARG A 310 -17.54 1.41 14.11
CA ARG A 310 -18.26 2.70 14.15
C ARG A 310 -19.77 2.55 14.27
N ASN A 311 -20.28 1.30 14.42
CA ASN A 311 -21.71 0.98 14.44
C ASN A 311 -22.45 1.42 13.15
N THR A 312 -21.77 1.36 12.02
CA THR A 312 -22.37 1.55 10.70
C THR A 312 -22.75 0.19 10.13
N SER A 313 -23.95 0.07 9.55
CA SER A 313 -24.51 -1.22 9.10
C SER A 313 -24.41 -1.45 7.59
N VAL A 314 -23.95 -0.46 6.82
CA VAL A 314 -23.78 -0.51 5.36
C VAL A 314 -22.50 0.22 4.95
N LEU A 315 -21.96 -0.10 3.79
CA LEU A 315 -20.78 0.55 3.23
C LEU A 315 -21.19 1.57 2.16
N GLY A 316 -21.18 2.84 2.54
CA GLY A 316 -21.24 3.93 1.58
C GLY A 316 -19.86 4.28 1.01
N ALA A 317 -19.80 5.31 0.15
CA ALA A 317 -18.54 5.78 -0.41
C ALA A 317 -17.52 6.21 0.67
N ALA A 318 -17.99 6.73 1.81
CA ALA A 318 -17.12 7.15 2.91
C ALA A 318 -16.45 5.96 3.59
N GLU A 319 -17.19 4.88 3.85
CA GLU A 319 -16.69 3.65 4.47
C GLU A 319 -15.67 2.95 3.56
N ILE A 320 -15.95 2.89 2.24
CA ILE A 320 -15.00 2.35 1.28
C ILE A 320 -13.71 3.19 1.23
N ARG A 321 -13.80 4.52 1.25
CA ARG A 321 -12.59 5.37 1.31
C ARG A 321 -11.77 5.14 2.57
N GLU A 322 -12.40 4.89 3.70
CA GLU A 322 -11.69 4.54 4.93
C GLU A 322 -10.99 3.18 4.80
N GLY A 323 -11.62 2.20 4.15
CA GLY A 323 -10.97 0.94 3.77
C GLY A 323 -9.76 1.15 2.87
N ILE A 324 -9.87 2.01 1.85
CA ILE A 324 -8.75 2.37 0.97
C ILE A 324 -7.60 2.99 1.78
N VAL A 325 -7.88 3.93 2.67
CA VAL A 325 -6.85 4.50 3.57
C VAL A 325 -6.17 3.41 4.40
N PHE A 326 -6.88 2.35 4.75
CA PHE A 326 -6.35 1.26 5.57
C PHE A 326 -5.50 0.26 4.77
N CYS A 327 -5.73 0.07 3.48
CA CYS A 327 -5.07 -0.99 2.71
C CYS A 327 -4.15 -0.52 1.57
N ASP A 328 -4.27 0.72 1.08
CA ASP A 328 -3.58 1.14 -0.14
C ASP A 328 -2.05 1.08 -0.05
N ALA A 329 -1.49 1.35 1.13
CA ALA A 329 -0.04 1.22 1.34
C ALA A 329 0.43 -0.23 1.13
N ASP A 330 -0.33 -1.22 1.63
CA ASP A 330 0.01 -2.63 1.48
C ASP A 330 -0.05 -3.06 0.02
N PHE A 331 -1.07 -2.60 -0.71
CA PHE A 331 -1.23 -2.92 -2.12
C PHE A 331 -0.17 -2.25 -3.02
N LEU A 332 0.42 -1.14 -2.57
CA LEU A 332 1.58 -0.53 -3.22
C LEU A 332 2.89 -1.24 -2.89
N ASP A 333 3.01 -1.79 -1.68
CA ASP A 333 4.23 -2.43 -1.18
C ASP A 333 4.20 -3.97 -1.36
N MET A 334 3.28 -4.50 -2.19
CA MET A 334 3.19 -5.94 -2.49
C MET A 334 4.49 -6.46 -3.08
N SER A 335 4.89 -7.65 -2.60
CA SER A 335 6.03 -8.37 -3.18
C SER A 335 5.76 -8.73 -4.64
N GLY A 336 6.71 -8.48 -5.52
CA GLY A 336 6.53 -8.73 -6.94
C GLY A 336 7.84 -8.74 -7.73
N ILE A 337 7.72 -9.04 -9.01
CA ILE A 337 8.79 -8.81 -9.99
C ILE A 337 8.77 -7.33 -10.36
N GLY A 338 9.94 -6.71 -10.42
CA GLY A 338 10.09 -5.29 -10.66
C GLY A 338 10.85 -4.60 -9.53
N GLY A 339 10.71 -3.30 -9.43
CA GLY A 339 11.35 -2.47 -8.40
C GLY A 339 10.46 -1.32 -7.95
N MET A 340 10.80 -0.75 -6.79
CA MET A 340 10.10 0.39 -6.21
C MET A 340 11.14 1.37 -5.61
N LEU A 341 10.77 2.66 -5.61
CA LEU A 341 11.49 3.73 -4.94
C LEU A 341 10.54 4.60 -4.12
#